data_d2d6c8b9f6dc27883520ba547fee11aa
#
_entry.id   d2d6c8b9f6dc27883520ba547fee11aa
#
_cell.length_a   1.000
_cell.length_b   1.000
_cell.length_c   1.000
_cell.angle_alpha   90.00
_cell.angle_beta   90.00
_cell.angle_gamma   90.00
#
_symmetry.space_group_name_H-M   'P 1'
#
loop_
_entity.id
_entity.type
_entity.pdbx_description
1 polymer ?
#
loop_
_entity_poly.entity_id
_entity_poly.type
_entity_poly.pdbx_seq_one_letter_code
_entity_poly.pdbx_strand_id
1 'polypeptide(L)'
;LSVMKLIDSPGKIKEGSIIFDGKDITNYTENQMSNIRGNEIAMIFQDTMTSLNPVFKIKDQMVEVIERHQKLGKHKATERALDMLRLVGIPEPERRINSYPHEFSGGMRQRAMIATALSCSPKLLIADEPTTALDVTIQAQILDIMRDISVKTGTSIILITHDLGVIAETCNDLIVMYGGMPMEMGSVEDIFANPQHPYSQGLLKSVPRMDREQK
;
A
#
# COMPACT_ATOMS: atom_id res chain seq x y z
N LEU A 1 -0.38 -3.96 10.54
CA LEU A 1 -1.57 -4.64 11.09
C LEU A 1 -2.13 -3.93 12.33
N SER A 2 -1.27 -3.48 13.30
CA SER A 2 -1.71 -2.81 14.54
C SER A 2 -2.56 -1.57 14.28
N VAL A 3 -2.15 -0.70 13.33
CA VAL A 3 -2.90 0.51 12.94
C VAL A 3 -4.30 0.17 12.45
N MET A 4 -4.42 -0.93 11.70
CA MET A 4 -5.70 -1.42 11.16
C MET A 4 -6.49 -2.27 12.16
N LYS A 5 -5.95 -2.54 13.36
CA LYS A 5 -6.50 -3.50 14.33
C LYS A 5 -6.83 -4.87 13.73
N LEU A 6 -5.95 -5.33 12.85
CA LEU A 6 -6.02 -6.66 12.21
C LEU A 6 -4.96 -7.58 12.82
N ILE A 7 -4.97 -7.67 14.14
CA ILE A 7 -4.08 -8.56 14.91
C ILE A 7 -4.88 -9.79 15.29
N ASP A 8 -4.43 -10.96 14.84
CA ASP A 8 -5.05 -12.22 15.17
C ASP A 8 -4.87 -12.58 16.66
N SER A 9 -5.88 -13.20 17.23
CA SER A 9 -5.79 -13.76 18.60
C SER A 9 -4.69 -14.85 18.63
N PRO A 10 -3.84 -14.90 19.71
CA PRO A 10 -3.89 -14.18 20.97
C PRO A 10 -3.16 -12.82 20.99
N GLY A 11 -2.75 -12.30 19.84
CA GLY A 11 -2.05 -11.00 19.75
C GLY A 11 -2.90 -9.84 20.25
N LYS A 12 -2.26 -8.84 20.85
CA LYS A 12 -2.89 -7.61 21.32
C LYS A 12 -1.90 -6.46 21.38
N ILE A 13 -2.39 -5.24 21.24
CA ILE A 13 -1.63 -4.03 21.55
C ILE A 13 -1.51 -3.94 23.08
N LYS A 14 -0.27 -4.02 23.60
CA LYS A 14 -0.03 -3.96 25.05
C LYS A 14 0.03 -2.53 25.55
N GLU A 15 0.73 -1.67 24.82
CA GLU A 15 1.07 -0.30 25.23
C GLU A 15 1.15 0.61 24.00
N GLY A 16 1.17 1.91 24.25
CA GLY A 16 1.27 2.93 23.24
C GLY A 16 -0.07 3.45 22.76
N SER A 17 -0.02 4.43 21.86
CA SER A 17 -1.20 5.04 21.25
C SER A 17 -1.03 5.14 19.73
N ILE A 18 -2.14 5.09 19.02
CA ILE A 18 -2.20 5.26 17.57
C ILE A 18 -3.04 6.51 17.31
N ILE A 19 -2.35 7.59 16.92
CA ILE A 19 -3.01 8.86 16.61
C ILE A 19 -3.15 8.98 15.10
N PHE A 20 -4.37 9.09 14.62
CA PHE A 20 -4.67 9.30 13.22
C PHE A 20 -5.55 10.55 13.06
N ASP A 21 -5.10 11.50 12.24
CA ASP A 21 -5.79 12.76 11.99
C ASP A 21 -6.21 13.48 13.30
N GLY A 22 -5.28 13.53 14.28
CA GLY A 22 -5.47 14.13 15.61
C GLY A 22 -6.35 13.34 16.56
N LYS A 23 -6.83 12.15 16.20
CA LYS A 23 -7.68 11.30 17.03
C LYS A 23 -6.94 10.04 17.48
N ASP A 24 -7.07 9.68 18.74
CA ASP A 24 -6.58 8.39 19.24
C ASP A 24 -7.55 7.28 18.84
N ILE A 25 -7.10 6.42 17.93
CA ILE A 25 -7.85 5.27 17.43
C ILE A 25 -7.49 3.96 18.14
N THR A 26 -6.60 4.00 19.12
CA THR A 26 -6.07 2.80 19.82
C THR A 26 -7.19 1.92 20.40
N ASN A 27 -8.22 2.54 20.95
CA ASN A 27 -9.32 1.84 21.63
C ASN A 27 -10.63 1.82 20.80
N TYR A 28 -10.58 2.14 19.52
CA TYR A 28 -11.77 2.09 18.68
C TYR A 28 -12.37 0.69 18.66
N THR A 29 -13.69 0.62 18.72
CA THR A 29 -14.45 -0.63 18.54
C THR A 29 -14.37 -1.11 17.10
N GLU A 30 -14.74 -2.37 16.83
CA GLU A 30 -14.77 -2.90 15.47
C GLU A 30 -15.68 -2.08 14.54
N ASN A 31 -16.84 -1.62 15.03
CA ASN A 31 -17.74 -0.74 14.27
C ASN A 31 -17.08 0.60 13.91
N GLN A 32 -16.32 1.19 14.83
CA GLN A 32 -15.59 2.43 14.55
C GLN A 32 -14.47 2.20 13.55
N MET A 33 -13.70 1.11 13.70
CA MET A 33 -12.64 0.75 12.74
C MET A 33 -13.19 0.41 11.35
N SER A 34 -14.34 -0.24 11.27
CA SER A 34 -14.96 -0.59 10.00
C SER A 34 -15.38 0.65 9.16
N ASN A 35 -15.61 1.79 9.82
CA ASN A 35 -15.87 3.07 9.14
C ASN A 35 -14.59 3.75 8.63
N ILE A 36 -13.44 3.45 9.25
CA ILE A 36 -12.12 4.01 8.89
C ILE A 36 -11.44 3.15 7.83
N ARG A 37 -11.49 1.82 7.99
CA ARG A 37 -10.87 0.87 7.04
C ARG A 37 -11.52 0.99 5.67
N GLY A 38 -10.68 1.17 4.63
CA GLY A 38 -11.10 1.33 3.25
C GLY A 38 -11.64 2.73 2.91
N ASN A 39 -11.95 3.56 3.90
CA ASN A 39 -12.43 4.92 3.72
C ASN A 39 -11.33 5.97 3.99
N GLU A 40 -10.84 6.01 5.24
CA GLU A 40 -9.83 6.98 5.65
C GLU A 40 -8.41 6.36 5.67
N ILE A 41 -8.31 5.09 6.00
CA ILE A 41 -7.07 4.31 5.96
C ILE A 41 -7.30 3.08 5.08
N ALA A 42 -6.49 2.93 4.04
CA ALA A 42 -6.48 1.74 3.21
C ALA A 42 -5.17 0.97 3.39
N MET A 43 -5.19 -0.33 3.08
CA MET A 43 -4.01 -1.18 3.15
C MET A 43 -3.92 -2.08 1.92
N ILE A 44 -2.73 -2.20 1.38
CA ILE A 44 -2.34 -3.21 0.40
C ILE A 44 -1.51 -4.25 1.16
N PHE A 45 -1.96 -5.50 1.12
CA PHE A 45 -1.28 -6.61 1.80
C PHE A 45 -0.22 -7.24 0.89
N GLN A 46 0.78 -7.84 1.50
CA GLN A 46 1.89 -8.51 0.82
C GLN A 46 1.44 -9.60 -0.16
N ASP A 47 0.39 -10.35 0.18
CA ASP A 47 -0.13 -11.42 -0.69
C ASP A 47 -1.24 -10.91 -1.61
N THR A 48 -0.88 -10.67 -2.86
CA THR A 48 -1.80 -10.24 -3.91
C THR A 48 -2.75 -11.34 -4.38
N MET A 49 -2.39 -12.63 -4.14
CA MET A 49 -3.18 -13.76 -4.62
C MET A 49 -4.42 -13.98 -3.77
N THR A 50 -4.36 -13.65 -2.48
CA THR A 50 -5.47 -13.83 -1.53
C THR A 50 -6.30 -12.57 -1.32
N SER A 51 -5.79 -11.40 -1.72
CA SER A 51 -6.46 -10.11 -1.48
C SER A 51 -7.68 -9.86 -2.38
N LEU A 52 -7.70 -10.43 -3.59
CA LEU A 52 -8.87 -10.42 -4.46
C LEU A 52 -9.59 -11.76 -4.38
N ASN A 53 -10.86 -11.73 -4.02
CA ASN A 53 -11.67 -12.95 -3.95
C ASN A 53 -11.88 -13.54 -5.36
N PRO A 54 -11.38 -14.77 -5.66
CA PRO A 54 -11.38 -15.33 -7.01
C PRO A 54 -12.76 -15.65 -7.57
N VAL A 55 -13.79 -15.77 -6.71
CA VAL A 55 -15.15 -16.14 -7.13
C VAL A 55 -16.05 -14.95 -7.44
N PHE A 56 -15.57 -13.71 -7.19
CA PHE A 56 -16.28 -12.49 -7.53
C PHE A 56 -15.56 -11.72 -8.64
N LYS A 57 -16.33 -11.04 -9.49
CA LYS A 57 -15.76 -10.15 -10.51
C LYS A 57 -15.08 -8.96 -9.88
N ILE A 58 -14.12 -8.38 -10.57
CA ILE A 58 -13.43 -7.14 -10.15
C ILE A 58 -14.45 -6.04 -9.86
N LYS A 59 -15.46 -5.89 -10.72
CA LYS A 59 -16.55 -4.92 -10.55
C LYS A 59 -17.22 -5.06 -9.19
N ASP A 60 -17.64 -6.27 -8.84
CA ASP A 60 -18.46 -6.47 -7.65
C ASP A 60 -17.67 -6.13 -6.38
N GLN A 61 -16.39 -6.49 -6.35
CA GLN A 61 -15.49 -6.20 -5.23
C GLN A 61 -15.20 -4.70 -5.09
N MET A 62 -14.92 -4.00 -6.18
CA MET A 62 -14.67 -2.56 -6.16
C MET A 62 -15.92 -1.76 -5.81
N VAL A 63 -17.05 -2.10 -6.44
CA VAL A 63 -18.31 -1.39 -6.25
C VAL A 63 -18.81 -1.53 -4.81
N GLU A 64 -18.69 -2.71 -4.21
CA GLU A 64 -19.07 -2.95 -2.81
C GLU A 64 -18.34 -1.99 -1.85
N VAL A 65 -17.02 -1.85 -2.02
CA VAL A 65 -16.20 -0.94 -1.20
C VAL A 65 -16.65 0.52 -1.39
N ILE A 66 -16.86 0.94 -2.63
CA ILE A 66 -17.26 2.31 -2.96
C ILE A 66 -18.66 2.64 -2.44
N GLU A 67 -19.63 1.75 -2.65
CA GLU A 67 -21.02 1.95 -2.15
C GLU A 67 -21.04 2.03 -0.63
N ARG A 68 -20.30 1.15 0.05
CA ARG A 68 -20.22 1.12 1.52
C ARG A 68 -19.71 2.42 2.12
N HIS A 69 -18.67 3.01 1.53
CA HIS A 69 -17.95 4.14 2.13
C HIS A 69 -18.34 5.50 1.56
N GLN A 70 -18.66 5.58 0.27
CA GLN A 70 -18.98 6.86 -0.37
C GLN A 70 -20.49 7.13 -0.51
N LYS A 71 -21.33 6.18 -0.09
CA LYS A 71 -22.80 6.30 -0.20
C LYS A 71 -23.26 6.63 -1.62
N LEU A 72 -22.52 6.20 -2.62
CA LEU A 72 -22.86 6.35 -4.03
C LEU A 72 -23.79 5.19 -4.44
N GLY A 73 -24.78 5.47 -5.28
CA GLY A 73 -25.57 4.40 -5.89
C GLY A 73 -24.71 3.60 -6.90
N LYS A 74 -25.10 2.35 -7.17
CA LYS A 74 -24.37 1.36 -7.96
C LYS A 74 -23.83 1.87 -9.30
N HIS A 75 -24.58 2.74 -10.00
CA HIS A 75 -24.14 3.32 -11.27
C HIS A 75 -22.90 4.19 -11.07
N LYS A 76 -22.96 5.18 -10.17
CA LYS A 76 -21.83 6.06 -9.85
C LYS A 76 -20.64 5.33 -9.25
N ALA A 77 -20.89 4.31 -8.41
CA ALA A 77 -19.83 3.47 -7.88
C ALA A 77 -19.13 2.68 -8.99
N THR A 78 -19.86 2.21 -10.00
CA THR A 78 -19.27 1.54 -11.18
C THR A 78 -18.45 2.52 -12.02
N GLU A 79 -18.93 3.74 -12.26
CA GLU A 79 -18.16 4.79 -12.96
C GLU A 79 -16.85 5.10 -12.21
N ARG A 80 -16.93 5.28 -10.89
CA ARG A 80 -15.75 5.51 -10.06
C ARG A 80 -14.77 4.34 -10.14
N ALA A 81 -15.23 3.09 -10.09
CA ALA A 81 -14.39 1.91 -10.23
C ALA A 81 -13.69 1.88 -11.61
N LEU A 82 -14.40 2.21 -12.69
CA LEU A 82 -13.81 2.32 -14.03
C LEU A 82 -12.74 3.41 -14.10
N ASP A 83 -12.99 4.58 -13.51
CA ASP A 83 -12.01 5.66 -13.48
C ASP A 83 -10.73 5.26 -12.73
N MET A 84 -10.88 4.51 -11.63
CA MET A 84 -9.73 3.99 -10.89
C MET A 84 -8.95 2.94 -11.70
N LEU A 85 -9.64 2.04 -12.43
CA LEU A 85 -8.97 1.07 -13.31
C LEU A 85 -8.21 1.75 -14.46
N ARG A 86 -8.78 2.84 -15.04
CA ARG A 86 -8.09 3.67 -16.05
C ARG A 86 -6.85 4.33 -15.45
N LEU A 87 -6.99 4.90 -14.25
CA LEU A 87 -5.92 5.62 -13.55
C LEU A 87 -4.71 4.72 -13.27
N VAL A 88 -4.95 3.45 -12.89
CA VAL A 88 -3.87 2.47 -12.67
C VAL A 88 -3.40 1.79 -13.97
N GLY A 89 -3.91 2.20 -15.13
CA GLY A 89 -3.48 1.71 -16.43
C GLY A 89 -3.90 0.27 -16.74
N ILE A 90 -5.08 -0.17 -16.30
CA ILE A 90 -5.67 -1.45 -16.77
C ILE A 90 -6.13 -1.27 -18.22
N PRO A 91 -5.67 -2.11 -19.17
CA PRO A 91 -6.11 -2.04 -20.56
C PRO A 91 -7.58 -2.47 -20.70
N GLU A 92 -8.33 -1.85 -21.59
CA GLU A 92 -9.77 -2.15 -21.83
C GLU A 92 -10.61 -2.23 -20.54
N PRO A 93 -10.59 -1.19 -19.67
CA PRO A 93 -11.17 -1.28 -18.33
C PRO A 93 -12.66 -1.58 -18.34
N GLU A 94 -13.41 -1.13 -19.36
CA GLU A 94 -14.85 -1.37 -19.55
C GLU A 94 -15.16 -2.88 -19.73
N ARG A 95 -14.27 -3.61 -20.35
CA ARG A 95 -14.35 -5.06 -20.51
C ARG A 95 -13.82 -5.75 -19.28
N ARG A 96 -12.62 -5.37 -18.84
CA ARG A 96 -11.88 -6.02 -17.75
C ARG A 96 -12.54 -5.91 -16.39
N ILE A 97 -13.29 -4.86 -16.13
CA ILE A 97 -14.03 -4.72 -14.87
C ILE A 97 -15.01 -5.88 -14.64
N ASN A 98 -15.50 -6.53 -15.70
CA ASN A 98 -16.42 -7.67 -15.64
C ASN A 98 -15.70 -9.03 -15.57
N SER A 99 -14.36 -9.05 -15.63
CA SER A 99 -13.53 -10.25 -15.51
C SER A 99 -13.35 -10.69 -14.06
N TYR A 100 -12.94 -11.93 -13.87
CA TYR A 100 -12.54 -12.49 -12.58
C TYR A 100 -11.05 -12.28 -12.35
N PRO A 101 -10.57 -12.30 -11.09
CA PRO A 101 -9.14 -12.13 -10.77
C PRO A 101 -8.20 -13.11 -11.49
N HIS A 102 -8.63 -14.35 -11.73
CA HIS A 102 -7.81 -15.34 -12.43
C HIS A 102 -7.58 -15.05 -13.92
N GLU A 103 -8.41 -14.17 -14.52
CA GLU A 103 -8.25 -13.72 -15.90
C GLU A 103 -7.24 -12.55 -16.02
N PHE A 104 -6.72 -12.03 -14.87
CA PHE A 104 -5.75 -10.97 -14.81
C PHE A 104 -4.33 -11.53 -14.67
N SER A 105 -3.34 -10.90 -15.31
CA SER A 105 -1.93 -11.16 -15.02
C SER A 105 -1.59 -10.72 -13.58
N GLY A 106 -0.43 -11.13 -13.04
CA GLY A 106 0.03 -10.72 -11.72
C GLY A 106 0.05 -9.19 -11.56
N GLY A 107 0.67 -8.49 -12.49
CA GLY A 107 0.70 -7.02 -12.49
C GLY A 107 -0.67 -6.36 -12.64
N MET A 108 -1.60 -6.96 -13.41
CA MET A 108 -2.97 -6.45 -13.50
C MET A 108 -3.74 -6.65 -12.18
N ARG A 109 -3.57 -7.78 -11.51
CA ARG A 109 -4.16 -8.00 -10.17
C ARG A 109 -3.65 -6.98 -9.18
N GLN A 110 -2.34 -6.72 -9.17
CA GLN A 110 -1.73 -5.70 -8.31
C GLN A 110 -2.32 -4.32 -8.57
N ARG A 111 -2.40 -3.90 -9.83
CA ARG A 111 -3.02 -2.62 -10.22
C ARG A 111 -4.49 -2.54 -9.79
N ALA A 112 -5.27 -3.62 -9.95
CA ALA A 112 -6.66 -3.65 -9.52
C ALA A 112 -6.81 -3.55 -7.99
N MET A 113 -5.90 -4.15 -7.21
CA MET A 113 -5.86 -4.00 -5.76
C MET A 113 -5.54 -2.56 -5.35
N ILE A 114 -4.56 -1.92 -5.98
CA ILE A 114 -4.23 -0.51 -5.75
C ILE A 114 -5.44 0.36 -6.10
N ALA A 115 -6.09 0.11 -7.24
CA ALA A 115 -7.31 0.82 -7.64
C ALA A 115 -8.42 0.68 -6.58
N THR A 116 -8.60 -0.52 -6.04
CA THR A 116 -9.59 -0.78 -4.99
C THR A 116 -9.23 -0.04 -3.69
N ALA A 117 -7.98 -0.14 -3.23
CA ALA A 117 -7.51 0.53 -2.01
C ALA A 117 -7.66 2.05 -2.10
N LEU A 118 -7.43 2.63 -3.27
CA LEU A 118 -7.49 4.08 -3.48
C LEU A 118 -8.86 4.59 -3.95
N SER A 119 -9.84 3.69 -4.19
CA SER A 119 -11.14 4.04 -4.75
C SER A 119 -11.94 5.03 -3.89
N CYS A 120 -11.74 5.01 -2.58
CA CYS A 120 -12.38 5.92 -1.62
C CYS A 120 -11.54 7.17 -1.31
N SER A 121 -10.40 7.38 -1.98
CA SER A 121 -9.47 8.50 -1.73
C SER A 121 -9.07 8.58 -0.24
N PRO A 122 -8.45 7.52 0.31
CA PRO A 122 -8.08 7.48 1.72
C PRO A 122 -7.03 8.57 2.04
N LYS A 123 -6.99 9.02 3.29
CA LYS A 123 -5.95 9.94 3.78
C LYS A 123 -4.61 9.24 3.95
N LEU A 124 -4.65 7.94 4.26
CA LEU A 124 -3.46 7.11 4.48
C LEU A 124 -3.59 5.79 3.72
N LEU A 125 -2.56 5.46 2.94
CA LEU A 125 -2.36 4.14 2.34
C LEU A 125 -1.17 3.46 3.03
N ILE A 126 -1.38 2.28 3.58
CA ILE A 126 -0.32 1.41 4.08
C ILE A 126 -0.06 0.35 3.00
N ALA A 127 1.12 0.33 2.42
CA ALA A 127 1.51 -0.60 1.38
C ALA A 127 2.58 -1.55 1.93
N ASP A 128 2.20 -2.80 2.16
CA ASP A 128 3.05 -3.84 2.73
C ASP A 128 3.62 -4.69 1.60
N GLU A 129 4.87 -4.45 1.26
CA GLU A 129 5.58 -5.09 0.13
C GLU A 129 4.76 -5.10 -1.18
N PRO A 130 4.27 -3.96 -1.64
CA PRO A 130 3.28 -3.90 -2.72
C PRO A 130 3.82 -4.36 -4.09
N THR A 131 5.11 -4.60 -4.22
CA THR A 131 5.77 -4.98 -5.47
C THR A 131 6.48 -6.32 -5.40
N THR A 132 6.36 -7.05 -4.29
CA THR A 132 6.96 -8.38 -4.14
C THR A 132 6.47 -9.33 -5.22
N ALA A 133 7.37 -10.13 -5.79
CA ALA A 133 7.14 -11.08 -6.87
C ALA A 133 6.75 -10.47 -8.23
N LEU A 134 6.99 -9.18 -8.44
CA LEU A 134 6.88 -8.53 -9.75
C LEU A 134 8.25 -8.37 -10.40
N ASP A 135 8.28 -8.33 -11.72
CA ASP A 135 9.49 -7.93 -12.44
C ASP A 135 9.79 -6.43 -12.23
N VAL A 136 11.06 -6.05 -12.38
CA VAL A 136 11.57 -4.70 -12.08
C VAL A 136 10.81 -3.61 -12.86
N THR A 137 10.42 -3.90 -14.10
CA THR A 137 9.70 -2.95 -14.95
C THR A 137 8.29 -2.68 -14.44
N ILE A 138 7.57 -3.73 -14.05
CA ILE A 138 6.23 -3.61 -13.47
C ILE A 138 6.31 -2.97 -12.08
N GLN A 139 7.32 -3.32 -11.27
CA GLN A 139 7.57 -2.68 -9.98
C GLN A 139 7.68 -1.16 -10.10
N ALA A 140 8.56 -0.67 -10.99
CA ALA A 140 8.72 0.77 -11.23
C ALA A 140 7.40 1.43 -11.64
N GLN A 141 6.65 0.84 -12.56
CA GLN A 141 5.34 1.35 -13.00
C GLN A 141 4.32 1.41 -11.85
N ILE A 142 4.30 0.44 -10.96
CA ILE A 142 3.42 0.41 -9.80
C ILE A 142 3.75 1.55 -8.83
N LEU A 143 5.02 1.76 -8.54
CA LEU A 143 5.48 2.83 -7.65
C LEU A 143 5.18 4.22 -8.22
N ASP A 144 5.39 4.41 -9.51
CA ASP A 144 5.01 5.65 -10.21
C ASP A 144 3.51 5.93 -10.12
N ILE A 145 2.67 4.91 -10.35
CA ILE A 145 1.21 5.01 -10.20
C ILE A 145 0.85 5.42 -8.77
N MET A 146 1.43 4.78 -7.76
CA MET A 146 1.16 5.09 -6.35
C MET A 146 1.56 6.52 -6.02
N ARG A 147 2.74 6.98 -6.48
CA ARG A 147 3.21 8.35 -6.29
C ARG A 147 2.29 9.36 -6.97
N ASP A 148 1.92 9.14 -8.22
CA ASP A 148 1.05 10.03 -8.98
C ASP A 148 -0.34 10.17 -8.34
N ILE A 149 -0.90 9.07 -7.87
CA ILE A 149 -2.19 9.09 -7.18
C ILE A 149 -2.07 9.79 -5.83
N SER A 150 -1.02 9.52 -5.06
CA SER A 150 -0.75 10.21 -3.78
C SER A 150 -0.75 11.73 -3.96
N VAL A 151 -0.02 12.24 -4.96
CA VAL A 151 0.02 13.68 -5.26
C VAL A 151 -1.36 14.22 -5.69
N LYS A 152 -2.10 13.48 -6.54
CA LYS A 152 -3.41 13.91 -7.07
C LYS A 152 -4.51 13.90 -6.01
N THR A 153 -4.46 12.97 -5.06
CA THR A 153 -5.51 12.77 -4.04
C THR A 153 -5.16 13.32 -2.68
N GLY A 154 -3.89 13.71 -2.44
CA GLY A 154 -3.40 14.10 -1.12
C GLY A 154 -3.28 12.92 -0.14
N THR A 155 -3.22 11.68 -0.64
CA THR A 155 -3.06 10.48 0.17
C THR A 155 -1.63 10.35 0.66
N SER A 156 -1.39 10.27 1.97
CA SER A 156 -0.08 9.90 2.52
C SER A 156 0.16 8.40 2.36
N ILE A 157 1.41 8.00 2.08
CA ILE A 157 1.77 6.59 1.89
C ILE A 157 2.79 6.17 2.95
N ILE A 158 2.51 5.07 3.66
CA ILE A 158 3.50 4.30 4.41
C ILE A 158 3.87 3.10 3.57
N LEU A 159 5.10 3.08 3.06
CA LEU A 159 5.63 1.98 2.27
C LEU A 159 6.49 1.08 3.16
N ILE A 160 6.13 -0.20 3.28
CA ILE A 160 6.93 -1.22 3.95
C ILE A 160 7.61 -2.04 2.86
N THR A 161 8.94 -2.05 2.87
CA THR A 161 9.73 -2.78 1.88
C THR A 161 11.12 -3.11 2.42
N HIS A 162 11.74 -4.11 1.86
CA HIS A 162 13.16 -4.46 2.08
C HIS A 162 14.07 -3.95 0.96
N ASP A 163 13.51 -3.30 -0.06
CA ASP A 163 14.25 -2.81 -1.22
C ASP A 163 14.70 -1.35 -1.00
N LEU A 164 15.98 -1.17 -0.73
CA LEU A 164 16.59 0.15 -0.50
C LEU A 164 16.59 1.04 -1.76
N GLY A 165 16.61 0.44 -2.95
CA GLY A 165 16.50 1.18 -4.21
C GLY A 165 15.13 1.84 -4.34
N VAL A 166 14.06 1.10 -4.04
CA VAL A 166 12.70 1.62 -3.99
C VAL A 166 12.57 2.77 -2.99
N ILE A 167 13.14 2.61 -1.79
CA ILE A 167 13.09 3.66 -0.76
C ILE A 167 13.77 4.94 -1.25
N ALA A 168 14.97 4.81 -1.83
CA ALA A 168 15.74 5.95 -2.33
C ALA A 168 15.01 6.76 -3.41
N GLU A 169 14.20 6.11 -4.24
CA GLU A 169 13.49 6.73 -5.35
C GLU A 169 12.10 7.27 -4.98
N THR A 170 11.46 6.72 -3.94
CA THR A 170 10.03 6.97 -3.71
C THR A 170 9.69 7.60 -2.37
N CYS A 171 10.56 7.49 -1.36
CA CYS A 171 10.26 7.93 0.00
C CYS A 171 11.00 9.24 0.36
N ASN A 172 10.38 10.05 1.21
CA ASN A 172 11.02 11.24 1.78
C ASN A 172 11.69 10.91 3.12
N ASP A 173 11.00 10.14 3.95
CA ASP A 173 11.45 9.76 5.30
C ASP A 173 11.57 8.24 5.40
N LEU A 174 12.46 7.79 6.25
CA LEU A 174 12.79 6.38 6.47
C LEU A 174 12.83 6.04 7.96
N ILE A 175 12.24 4.91 8.30
CA ILE A 175 12.42 4.26 9.59
C ILE A 175 13.04 2.90 9.35
N VAL A 176 14.28 2.71 9.80
CA VAL A 176 14.98 1.43 9.76
C VAL A 176 14.57 0.60 10.97
N MET A 177 14.05 -0.60 10.73
CA MET A 177 13.57 -1.49 11.79
C MET A 177 14.38 -2.79 11.86
N TYR A 178 14.61 -3.28 13.08
CA TYR A 178 15.20 -4.59 13.32
C TYR A 178 14.59 -5.24 14.57
N GLY A 179 14.16 -6.49 14.45
CA GLY A 179 13.57 -7.23 15.56
C GLY A 179 12.34 -6.56 16.17
N GLY A 180 11.55 -5.82 15.36
CA GLY A 180 10.38 -5.10 15.83
C GLY A 180 10.66 -3.74 16.47
N MET A 181 11.93 -3.32 16.54
CA MET A 181 12.35 -2.05 17.13
C MET A 181 12.83 -1.07 16.06
N PRO A 182 12.50 0.24 16.18
CA PRO A 182 13.11 1.26 15.33
C PRO A 182 14.58 1.46 15.75
N MET A 183 15.48 1.32 14.79
CA MET A 183 16.93 1.49 14.98
C MET A 183 17.37 2.90 14.62
N GLU A 184 16.84 3.44 13.54
CA GLU A 184 17.17 4.78 13.05
C GLU A 184 15.97 5.36 12.30
N MET A 185 15.80 6.70 12.40
CA MET A 185 14.72 7.43 11.74
C MET A 185 15.23 8.79 11.28
N GLY A 186 14.88 9.19 10.06
CA GLY A 186 15.25 10.49 9.49
C GLY A 186 14.84 10.59 8.03
N SER A 187 15.31 11.66 7.36
CA SER A 187 15.14 11.78 5.92
C SER A 187 15.89 10.66 5.19
N VAL A 188 15.38 10.23 4.05
CA VAL A 188 16.07 9.24 3.21
C VAL A 188 17.45 9.75 2.83
N GLU A 189 17.57 11.04 2.47
CA GLU A 189 18.83 11.66 2.10
C GLU A 189 19.88 11.56 3.22
N ASP A 190 19.52 11.92 4.47
CA ASP A 190 20.45 11.87 5.61
C ASP A 190 20.90 10.46 5.94
N ILE A 191 19.95 9.50 6.00
CA ILE A 191 20.27 8.12 6.36
C ILE A 191 21.12 7.44 5.27
N PHE A 192 20.89 7.74 4.00
CA PHE A 192 21.69 7.17 2.90
C PHE A 192 23.09 7.80 2.83
N ALA A 193 23.21 9.12 3.11
CA ALA A 193 24.48 9.82 3.08
C ALA A 193 25.34 9.51 4.31
N ASN A 194 24.74 9.49 5.50
CA ASN A 194 25.47 9.38 6.77
C ASN A 194 24.70 8.58 7.84
N PRO A 195 24.51 7.27 7.66
CA PRO A 195 23.81 6.44 8.64
C PRO A 195 24.54 6.41 9.97
N GLN A 196 23.83 6.65 11.07
CA GLN A 196 24.39 6.72 12.41
C GLN A 196 24.37 5.35 13.12
N HIS A 197 23.30 4.57 12.91
CA HIS A 197 23.16 3.30 13.58
C HIS A 197 23.98 2.20 12.88
N PRO A 198 24.73 1.33 13.61
CA PRO A 198 25.56 0.27 13.02
C PRO A 198 24.79 -0.70 12.11
N TYR A 199 23.51 -0.97 12.43
CA TYR A 199 22.66 -1.82 11.60
C TYR A 199 22.35 -1.15 10.25
N SER A 200 22.00 0.14 10.25
CA SER A 200 21.75 0.91 9.00
C SER A 200 23.03 0.96 8.14
N GLN A 201 24.20 1.16 8.77
CA GLN A 201 25.47 1.13 8.07
C GLN A 201 25.75 -0.22 7.42
N GLY A 202 25.47 -1.33 8.13
CA GLY A 202 25.60 -2.68 7.61
C GLY A 202 24.64 -2.95 6.46
N LEU A 203 23.39 -2.53 6.62
CA LEU A 203 22.34 -2.70 5.61
C LEU A 203 22.70 -1.98 4.30
N LEU A 204 23.09 -0.70 4.37
CA LEU A 204 23.48 0.09 3.20
C LEU A 204 24.77 -0.41 2.53
N LYS A 205 25.72 -0.98 3.31
CA LYS A 205 26.93 -1.60 2.76
C LYS A 205 26.66 -2.92 2.04
N SER A 206 25.57 -3.60 2.37
CA SER A 206 25.18 -4.87 1.75
C SER A 206 24.53 -4.70 0.36
N VAL A 207 24.13 -3.47 0.00
CA VAL A 207 23.57 -3.18 -1.33
C VAL A 207 24.66 -3.34 -2.38
N PRO A 208 24.45 -4.20 -3.40
CA PRO A 208 25.40 -4.34 -4.49
C PRO A 208 25.56 -3.02 -5.25
N ARG A 209 26.78 -2.48 -5.27
CA ARG A 209 27.08 -1.29 -6.10
C ARG A 209 27.50 -1.78 -7.48
N MET A 210 26.79 -1.35 -8.51
CA MET A 210 27.09 -1.74 -9.90
C MET A 210 28.41 -1.16 -10.43
N ASP A 211 28.98 -0.18 -9.75
CA ASP A 211 30.18 0.57 -10.12
C ASP A 211 31.47 0.06 -9.43
N ARG A 212 31.40 -0.99 -8.61
CA ARG A 212 32.61 -1.66 -8.11
C ARG A 212 32.90 -2.90 -8.94
N GLU A 213 33.95 -2.83 -9.77
CA GLU A 213 34.60 -4.03 -10.27
C GLU A 213 34.91 -4.96 -9.12
N GLN A 214 34.37 -6.17 -9.18
CA GLN A 214 34.69 -7.23 -8.22
C GLN A 214 36.19 -7.53 -8.37
N LYS A 215 36.98 -7.12 -7.37
CA LYS A 215 38.35 -7.59 -7.20
C LYS A 215 38.35 -8.89 -6.44
#